data_d85295d5f534cb5060d5e72e46e3c12e
#
_entry.id   d85295d5f534cb5060d5e72e46e3c12e
#
_cell.length_a   1.000
_cell.length_b   1.000
_cell.length_c   1.000
_cell.angle_alpha   90.00
_cell.angle_beta   90.00
_cell.angle_gamma   90.00
#
_symmetry.space_group_name_H-M   'P 1'
#
loop_
_entity.id
_entity.type
_entity.pdbx_description
1 polymer ?
#
loop_
_entity_poly.entity_id
_entity_poly.type
_entity_poly.pdbx_seq_one_letter_code
_entity_poly.pdbx_strand_id
1 'polypeptide(L)'
;IRVSRYCANNQTVEVLVETWDNWSLLPKIDFSSEGGETDYSIGIADDNLLGSGNQIQLDYAKDNERTGYLVSFASPNIFGSHWNALTRYADNSDGESYHFTLTRPFYRLSSPWAFSLDMEKNREEISDYLLGDEVNLYERQLHWFESFVGFKLAELDNRIHRLNIGFTLNDTNFQQTDFTVFALPPDRNLSAIWLEYQLLVSDYRKLFNINQFNRVEDINLGWQARLRLGRLQAWLGADDSGWQLDAELAKTWQLNRDTFLLGNSRYQALWLSGTNQQLFSNQLQLVHQLTNNSSAVAIIN
;
A
#
# COMPACT_ATOMS: atom_id res chain seq x y z
N ILE A 1 23.73 1.63 12.45
CA ILE A 1 23.57 0.87 13.72
C ILE A 1 24.57 -0.27 13.71
N ARG A 2 25.37 -0.37 14.77
CA ARG A 2 26.28 -1.48 15.00
C ARG A 2 25.82 -2.25 16.24
N VAL A 3 25.70 -3.57 16.11
CA VAL A 3 25.34 -4.44 17.23
C VAL A 3 26.51 -5.35 17.53
N SER A 4 27.04 -5.27 18.74
CA SER A 4 28.13 -6.09 19.21
C SER A 4 27.67 -6.93 20.41
N ARG A 5 28.11 -8.18 20.48
CA ARG A 5 27.82 -9.07 21.60
C ARG A 5 29.10 -9.20 22.46
N TYR A 6 28.93 -9.04 23.74
CA TYR A 6 29.99 -9.29 24.71
C TYR A 6 29.54 -10.35 25.70
N CYS A 7 30.38 -11.32 25.98
CA CYS A 7 30.15 -12.27 27.06
C CYS A 7 30.63 -11.64 28.37
N ALA A 8 29.71 -11.16 29.21
CA ALA A 8 30.04 -10.54 30.49
C ALA A 8 30.39 -11.58 31.56
N ASN A 9 29.74 -12.78 31.53
CA ASN A 9 30.00 -13.93 32.39
C ASN A 9 29.47 -15.20 31.70
N ASN A 10 29.79 -16.39 32.24
CA ASN A 10 29.36 -17.67 31.68
C ASN A 10 27.83 -17.86 31.55
N GLN A 11 27.01 -16.90 32.01
CA GLN A 11 25.53 -16.99 31.98
C GLN A 11 24.82 -15.76 31.43
N THR A 12 25.52 -14.65 31.12
CA THR A 12 24.91 -13.43 30.62
C THR A 12 25.61 -12.94 29.37
N VAL A 13 24.81 -12.56 28.36
CA VAL A 13 25.28 -11.92 27.14
C VAL A 13 24.86 -10.44 27.20
N GLU A 14 25.83 -9.56 27.15
CA GLU A 14 25.61 -8.13 26.97
C GLU A 14 25.53 -7.82 25.46
N VAL A 15 24.55 -7.04 25.07
CA VAL A 15 24.40 -6.56 23.70
C VAL A 15 24.63 -5.05 23.71
N LEU A 16 25.74 -4.61 23.11
CA LEU A 16 25.99 -3.20 22.86
C LEU A 16 25.39 -2.81 21.52
N VAL A 17 24.47 -1.85 21.55
CA VAL A 17 23.88 -1.24 20.35
C VAL A 17 24.46 0.17 20.24
N GLU A 18 25.27 0.38 19.22
CA GLU A 18 25.81 1.70 18.88
C GLU A 18 24.95 2.28 17.75
N THR A 19 24.42 3.47 17.97
CA THR A 19 23.67 4.23 16.96
C THR A 19 24.42 5.51 16.63
N TRP A 20 24.45 5.87 15.38
CA TRP A 20 24.94 7.18 14.92
C TRP A 20 23.74 7.98 14.47
N ASP A 21 23.60 9.17 14.98
CA ASP A 21 22.59 10.10 14.49
C ASP A 21 22.95 10.50 13.07
N ASN A 22 21.99 10.40 12.18
CA ASN A 22 22.09 10.90 10.83
C ASN A 22 21.17 12.11 10.68
N TRP A 23 21.49 12.97 9.74
CA TRP A 23 20.62 14.08 9.37
C TRP A 23 19.30 13.51 8.85
N SER A 24 18.20 13.80 9.53
CA SER A 24 16.87 13.27 9.20
C SER A 24 16.05 14.20 8.31
N LEU A 25 16.43 15.49 8.27
CA LEU A 25 15.77 16.49 7.45
C LEU A 25 16.35 16.47 6.03
N LEU A 26 15.54 16.13 5.05
CA LEU A 26 15.92 15.94 3.65
C LEU A 26 15.14 16.89 2.76
N PRO A 27 15.78 17.86 2.07
CA PRO A 27 15.16 18.59 0.98
C PRO A 27 14.92 17.64 -0.20
N LYS A 28 13.78 17.81 -0.86
CA LYS A 28 13.39 17.09 -2.07
C LYS A 28 13.23 18.09 -3.19
N ILE A 29 13.85 17.86 -4.31
CA ILE A 29 13.69 18.64 -5.52
C ILE A 29 13.65 17.65 -6.66
N ASP A 30 12.60 17.70 -7.46
CA ASP A 30 12.45 16.94 -8.68
C ASP A 30 12.10 17.88 -9.82
N PHE A 31 12.62 17.59 -11.00
CA PHE A 31 12.38 18.35 -12.20
C PHE A 31 12.41 17.40 -13.39
N SER A 32 11.35 17.42 -14.19
CA SER A 32 11.30 16.73 -15.47
C SER A 32 10.81 17.65 -16.56
N SER A 33 11.26 17.40 -17.79
CA SER A 33 10.76 18.08 -18.97
C SER A 33 10.70 17.09 -20.12
N GLU A 34 9.49 16.84 -20.60
CA GLU A 34 9.21 15.89 -21.67
C GLU A 34 8.14 16.46 -22.61
N GLY A 35 8.35 16.35 -23.92
CA GLY A 35 7.34 16.79 -24.91
C GLY A 35 7.04 18.30 -24.94
N GLY A 36 7.88 19.14 -24.31
CA GLY A 36 7.64 20.59 -24.18
C GLY A 36 6.89 20.98 -22.90
N GLU A 37 6.57 20.01 -22.08
CA GLU A 37 5.94 20.15 -20.78
C GLU A 37 6.98 20.11 -19.66
N THR A 38 6.72 20.78 -18.57
CA THR A 38 7.68 20.88 -17.46
C THR A 38 6.98 20.63 -16.15
N ASP A 39 7.42 19.57 -15.46
CA ASP A 39 6.96 19.20 -14.13
C ASP A 39 8.05 19.52 -13.13
N TYR A 40 7.66 20.02 -11.98
CA TYR A 40 8.60 20.21 -10.88
C TYR A 40 7.93 19.98 -9.52
N SER A 41 8.72 19.48 -8.59
CA SER A 41 8.32 19.42 -7.20
C SER A 41 9.44 19.92 -6.29
N ILE A 42 9.02 20.54 -5.20
CA ILE A 42 9.90 20.96 -4.13
C ILE A 42 9.28 20.54 -2.80
N GLY A 43 10.07 19.99 -1.91
CA GLY A 43 9.58 19.51 -0.64
C GLY A 43 10.64 19.41 0.43
N ILE A 44 10.20 19.11 1.61
CA ILE A 44 11.02 18.81 2.77
C ILE A 44 10.44 17.62 3.51
N ALA A 45 11.29 16.69 3.90
CA ALA A 45 10.91 15.55 4.73
C ALA A 45 11.84 15.44 5.93
N ASP A 46 11.27 15.10 7.09
CA ASP A 46 12.03 14.71 8.26
C ASP A 46 11.59 13.31 8.69
N ASP A 47 12.50 12.35 8.56
CA ASP A 47 12.24 10.93 8.86
C ASP A 47 12.35 10.59 10.36
N ASN A 48 12.74 11.56 11.19
CA ASN A 48 12.89 11.38 12.63
C ASN A 48 12.60 12.68 13.38
N LEU A 49 11.41 13.22 13.17
CA LEU A 49 10.97 14.51 13.70
C LEU A 49 11.27 14.63 15.20
N LEU A 50 12.15 15.58 15.54
CA LEU A 50 12.62 15.83 16.93
C LEU A 50 13.13 14.57 17.64
N GLY A 51 13.66 13.58 16.93
CA GLY A 51 14.18 12.34 17.52
C GLY A 51 13.11 11.35 17.99
N SER A 52 11.84 11.57 17.65
CA SER A 52 10.70 10.77 18.12
C SER A 52 10.42 9.52 17.26
N GLY A 53 11.11 9.37 16.12
CA GLY A 53 10.82 8.35 15.11
C GLY A 53 9.56 8.64 14.27
N ASN A 54 8.90 9.75 14.51
CA ASN A 54 7.80 10.22 13.66
C ASN A 54 8.35 10.88 12.41
N GLN A 55 7.58 10.86 11.34
CA GLN A 55 7.96 11.40 10.04
C GLN A 55 6.99 12.49 9.64
N ILE A 56 7.52 13.56 9.04
CA ILE A 56 6.73 14.61 8.41
C ILE A 56 7.25 14.87 7.00
N GLN A 57 6.34 15.16 6.08
CA GLN A 57 6.67 15.53 4.71
C GLN A 57 5.76 16.65 4.26
N LEU A 58 6.35 17.66 3.63
CA LEU A 58 5.67 18.78 3.01
C LEU A 58 6.17 18.88 1.59
N ASP A 59 5.29 18.82 0.61
CA ASP A 59 5.65 18.94 -0.80
C ASP A 59 4.75 19.97 -1.48
N TYR A 60 5.31 20.64 -2.46
CA TYR A 60 4.61 21.38 -3.49
C TYR A 60 4.99 20.78 -4.83
N ALA A 61 4.01 20.48 -5.65
CA ALA A 61 4.22 19.94 -6.99
C ALA A 61 3.39 20.70 -8.01
N LYS A 62 3.93 20.82 -9.20
CA LYS A 62 3.24 21.36 -10.36
C LYS A 62 3.60 20.55 -11.59
N ASP A 63 2.59 20.08 -12.26
CA ASP A 63 2.63 19.54 -13.61
C ASP A 63 1.68 20.34 -14.53
N ASN A 64 1.40 19.86 -15.73
CA ASN A 64 0.56 20.56 -16.69
C ASN A 64 -0.91 20.58 -16.31
N GLU A 65 -1.38 19.57 -15.61
CA GLU A 65 -2.79 19.38 -15.28
C GLU A 65 -3.08 19.87 -13.86
N ARG A 66 -2.09 19.76 -12.95
CA ARG A 66 -2.31 19.94 -11.52
C ARG A 66 -1.21 20.78 -10.86
N THR A 67 -1.62 21.59 -9.93
CA THR A 67 -0.74 22.23 -8.94
C THR A 67 -1.26 21.87 -7.55
N GLY A 68 -0.39 21.43 -6.64
CA GLY A 68 -0.86 21.00 -5.34
C GLY A 68 0.17 21.05 -4.23
N TYR A 69 -0.34 20.98 -3.01
CA TYR A 69 0.43 20.86 -1.77
C TYR A 69 0.07 19.53 -1.10
N LEU A 70 1.08 18.84 -0.59
CA LEU A 70 0.91 17.63 0.20
C LEU A 70 1.52 17.83 1.59
N VAL A 71 0.75 17.50 2.61
CA VAL A 71 1.23 17.35 3.99
C VAL A 71 1.03 15.89 4.41
N SER A 72 2.09 15.24 4.86
CA SER A 72 2.03 13.87 5.35
C SER A 72 2.69 13.78 6.72
N PHE A 73 2.06 13.06 7.63
CA PHE A 73 2.60 12.72 8.94
C PHE A 73 2.46 11.22 9.17
N ALA A 74 3.55 10.56 9.56
CA ALA A 74 3.55 9.14 9.88
C ALA A 74 4.17 8.89 11.25
N SER A 75 3.54 8.01 12.02
CA SER A 75 4.03 7.51 13.30
C SER A 75 4.11 5.98 13.22
N PRO A 76 5.28 5.40 12.92
CA PRO A 76 5.42 3.95 12.75
C PRO A 76 5.34 3.17 14.05
N ASN A 77 5.45 3.85 15.22
CA ASN A 77 5.43 3.23 16.54
C ASN A 77 4.78 4.19 17.55
N ILE A 78 3.47 4.35 17.50
CA ILE A 78 2.76 5.27 18.40
C ILE A 78 3.11 4.93 19.87
N PHE A 79 3.77 5.88 20.56
CA PHE A 79 4.21 5.73 21.95
C PHE A 79 5.03 4.45 22.23
N GLY A 80 5.86 4.01 21.26
CA GLY A 80 6.67 2.80 21.38
C GLY A 80 5.88 1.49 21.31
N SER A 81 4.64 1.55 20.86
CA SER A 81 3.76 0.38 20.66
C SER A 81 3.92 -0.22 19.26
N HIS A 82 3.10 -1.20 18.93
CA HIS A 82 3.03 -1.79 17.58
C HIS A 82 1.91 -1.16 16.73
N TRP A 83 1.41 -0.01 17.13
CA TRP A 83 0.45 0.76 16.37
C TRP A 83 1.18 1.74 15.45
N ASN A 84 0.72 1.81 14.21
CA ASN A 84 1.20 2.74 13.21
C ASN A 84 0.06 3.67 12.82
N ALA A 85 0.34 4.95 12.62
CA ALA A 85 -0.60 5.88 12.04
C ALA A 85 0.04 6.62 10.86
N LEU A 86 -0.75 6.89 9.85
CA LEU A 86 -0.41 7.75 8.72
C LEU A 86 -1.58 8.70 8.48
N THR A 87 -1.30 9.98 8.30
CA THR A 87 -2.27 10.93 7.77
C THR A 87 -1.66 11.71 6.62
N ARG A 88 -2.44 11.93 5.58
CA ARG A 88 -2.09 12.75 4.41
C ARG A 88 -3.21 13.70 4.10
N TYR A 89 -2.85 14.91 3.75
CA TYR A 89 -3.74 15.90 3.19
C TYR A 89 -3.09 16.47 1.94
N ALA A 90 -3.83 16.50 0.86
CA ALA A 90 -3.42 17.20 -0.35
C ALA A 90 -4.50 18.21 -0.75
N ASP A 91 -4.03 19.41 -1.12
CA ASP A 91 -4.83 20.50 -1.67
C ASP A 91 -4.29 20.78 -3.07
N ASN A 92 -5.09 20.45 -4.07
CA ASN A 92 -4.72 20.50 -5.47
C ASN A 92 -5.63 21.52 -6.19
N SER A 93 -5.16 22.05 -7.31
CA SER A 93 -5.94 22.97 -8.15
C SER A 93 -7.26 22.39 -8.65
N ASP A 94 -7.36 21.07 -8.73
CA ASP A 94 -8.52 20.29 -9.19
C ASP A 94 -9.26 19.56 -8.07
N GLY A 95 -8.90 19.79 -6.79
CA GLY A 95 -9.60 19.20 -5.65
C GLY A 95 -8.75 18.97 -4.42
N GLU A 96 -9.27 18.18 -3.50
CA GLU A 96 -8.62 17.90 -2.22
C GLU A 96 -8.72 16.43 -1.84
N SER A 97 -7.73 15.92 -1.13
CA SER A 97 -7.76 14.55 -0.61
C SER A 97 -7.30 14.48 0.84
N TYR A 98 -7.95 13.60 1.59
CA TYR A 98 -7.61 13.22 2.96
C TYR A 98 -7.45 11.72 3.02
N HIS A 99 -6.34 11.27 3.59
CA HIS A 99 -6.12 9.85 3.85
C HIS A 99 -5.64 9.67 5.29
N PHE A 100 -6.25 8.75 6.01
CA PHE A 100 -5.87 8.40 7.38
C PHE A 100 -5.86 6.88 7.54
N THR A 101 -4.74 6.36 8.05
CA THR A 101 -4.60 4.95 8.38
C THR A 101 -4.15 4.78 9.83
N LEU A 102 -4.80 3.89 10.56
CA LEU A 102 -4.38 3.44 11.88
C LEU A 102 -4.33 1.92 11.88
N THR A 103 -3.15 1.35 12.08
CA THR A 103 -2.96 -0.10 11.99
C THR A 103 -2.17 -0.64 13.17
N ARG A 104 -2.53 -1.83 13.57
CA ARG A 104 -1.71 -2.75 14.35
C ARG A 104 -1.54 -4.02 13.54
N PRO A 105 -0.48 -4.13 12.74
CA PRO A 105 -0.28 -5.29 11.85
C PRO A 105 0.05 -6.57 12.64
N PHE A 106 0.04 -7.70 11.97
CA PHE A 106 0.71 -8.88 12.47
C PHE A 106 2.22 -8.66 12.41
N TYR A 107 2.77 -7.86 13.32
CA TYR A 107 4.19 -7.42 13.36
C TYR A 107 5.21 -8.56 13.57
N ARG A 108 4.73 -9.73 13.95
CA ARG A 108 5.50 -10.99 14.03
C ARG A 108 4.67 -12.14 13.48
N LEU A 109 5.32 -13.20 13.08
CA LEU A 109 4.63 -14.44 12.67
C LEU A 109 3.74 -14.97 13.79
N SER A 110 4.18 -14.85 15.04
CA SER A 110 3.45 -15.26 16.24
C SER A 110 2.39 -14.28 16.73
N SER A 111 2.25 -13.08 16.12
CA SER A 111 1.26 -12.08 16.58
C SER A 111 -0.15 -12.67 16.62
N PRO A 112 -0.88 -12.58 17.75
CA PRO A 112 -2.17 -13.23 17.91
C PRO A 112 -3.29 -12.50 17.19
N TRP A 113 -3.20 -11.19 17.01
CA TRP A 113 -4.24 -10.38 16.39
C TRP A 113 -3.67 -9.15 15.66
N ALA A 114 -4.43 -8.63 14.73
CA ALA A 114 -4.19 -7.41 13.99
C ALA A 114 -5.45 -6.54 13.95
N PHE A 115 -5.26 -5.27 13.65
CA PHE A 115 -6.33 -4.30 13.44
C PHE A 115 -5.92 -3.36 12.33
N SER A 116 -6.88 -2.93 11.52
CA SER A 116 -6.72 -1.82 10.58
C SER A 116 -7.97 -0.97 10.55
N LEU A 117 -7.74 0.33 10.44
CA LEU A 117 -8.72 1.32 10.07
C LEU A 117 -8.05 2.18 8.99
N ASP A 118 -8.74 2.35 7.88
CA ASP A 118 -8.27 3.11 6.73
C ASP A 118 -9.43 3.98 6.22
N MET A 119 -9.16 5.25 5.95
CA MET A 119 -10.16 6.25 5.55
C MET A 119 -9.58 7.09 4.43
N GLU A 120 -10.33 7.26 3.37
CA GLU A 120 -10.02 8.17 2.27
C GLU A 120 -11.24 9.01 1.93
N LYS A 121 -11.01 10.31 1.78
CA LYS A 121 -11.93 11.24 1.16
C LYS A 121 -11.18 11.93 0.05
N ASN A 122 -11.68 11.81 -1.16
CA ASN A 122 -11.09 12.44 -2.33
C ASN A 122 -12.17 13.20 -3.10
N ARG A 123 -11.88 14.44 -3.46
CA ARG A 123 -12.66 15.26 -4.36
C ARG A 123 -11.72 15.75 -5.45
N GLU A 124 -12.02 15.42 -6.69
CA GLU A 124 -11.19 15.80 -7.83
C GLU A 124 -12.05 16.08 -9.07
N GLU A 125 -11.58 16.99 -9.90
CA GLU A 125 -12.12 17.20 -11.23
C GLU A 125 -11.54 16.19 -12.20
N ILE A 126 -12.39 15.59 -13.01
CA ILE A 126 -12.03 14.58 -14.03
C ILE A 126 -12.29 15.21 -15.40
N SER A 127 -11.25 15.26 -16.22
CA SER A 127 -11.34 15.74 -17.61
C SER A 127 -11.39 14.58 -18.58
N ASP A 128 -12.33 14.64 -19.53
CA ASP A 128 -12.34 13.77 -20.70
C ASP A 128 -11.68 14.49 -21.89
N TYR A 129 -10.75 13.83 -22.55
CA TYR A 129 -10.00 14.38 -23.67
C TYR A 129 -10.39 13.72 -24.99
N LEU A 130 -10.51 14.50 -26.06
CA LEU A 130 -10.66 14.02 -27.44
C LEU A 130 -9.59 14.68 -28.32
N LEU A 131 -8.71 13.88 -28.90
CA LEU A 131 -7.61 14.34 -29.77
C LEU A 131 -6.67 15.38 -29.09
N GLY A 132 -6.58 15.36 -27.76
CA GLY A 132 -5.75 16.30 -27.00
C GLY A 132 -6.50 17.51 -26.46
N ASP A 133 -7.73 17.75 -26.89
CA ASP A 133 -8.58 18.84 -26.37
C ASP A 133 -9.46 18.32 -25.22
N GLU A 134 -9.57 19.07 -24.13
CA GLU A 134 -10.52 18.81 -23.07
C GLU A 134 -11.93 19.06 -23.59
N VAL A 135 -12.80 18.05 -23.56
CA VAL A 135 -14.15 18.09 -24.11
C VAL A 135 -15.25 17.98 -23.06
N ASN A 136 -14.89 17.62 -21.84
CA ASN A 136 -15.82 17.46 -20.73
C ASN A 136 -15.06 17.53 -19.41
N LEU A 137 -15.69 18.12 -18.39
CA LEU A 137 -15.16 18.20 -17.03
C LEU A 137 -16.27 17.91 -16.04
N TYR A 138 -16.04 17.07 -15.07
CA TYR A 138 -16.98 16.78 -13.98
C TYR A 138 -16.22 16.49 -12.68
N GLU A 139 -16.87 16.68 -11.55
CA GLU A 139 -16.31 16.38 -10.24
C GLU A 139 -16.63 14.96 -9.81
N ARG A 140 -15.63 14.25 -9.28
CA ARG A 140 -15.76 12.95 -8.61
C ARG A 140 -15.49 13.14 -7.12
N GLN A 141 -16.39 12.62 -6.29
CA GLN A 141 -16.23 12.56 -4.84
C GLN A 141 -16.19 11.09 -4.41
N LEU A 142 -15.10 10.68 -3.77
CA LEU A 142 -14.91 9.36 -3.16
C LEU A 142 -14.92 9.49 -1.65
N HIS A 143 -15.76 8.72 -0.98
CA HIS A 143 -15.69 8.45 0.44
C HIS A 143 -15.45 6.96 0.66
N TRP A 144 -14.28 6.63 1.13
CA TRP A 144 -13.90 5.24 1.37
C TRP A 144 -13.46 5.04 2.82
N PHE A 145 -13.96 3.97 3.43
CA PHE A 145 -13.63 3.58 4.78
C PHE A 145 -13.55 2.07 4.85
N GLU A 146 -12.45 1.53 5.37
CA GLU A 146 -12.31 0.10 5.64
C GLU A 146 -11.82 -0.12 7.07
N SER A 147 -12.39 -1.10 7.77
CA SER A 147 -11.87 -1.52 9.05
C SER A 147 -11.97 -3.03 9.20
N PHE A 148 -10.96 -3.62 9.85
CA PHE A 148 -10.99 -5.04 10.19
C PHE A 148 -10.27 -5.36 11.48
N VAL A 149 -10.65 -6.51 12.04
CA VAL A 149 -9.91 -7.21 13.08
C VAL A 149 -9.44 -8.55 12.53
N GLY A 150 -8.17 -8.87 12.74
CA GLY A 150 -7.56 -10.10 12.30
C GLY A 150 -7.09 -10.98 13.45
N PHE A 151 -7.19 -12.29 13.31
CA PHE A 151 -6.77 -13.27 14.30
C PHE A 151 -5.85 -14.33 13.67
N LYS A 152 -4.80 -14.71 14.39
CA LYS A 152 -4.03 -15.90 14.06
C LYS A 152 -4.84 -17.13 14.53
N LEU A 153 -5.28 -17.96 13.59
CA LEU A 153 -6.08 -19.15 13.89
C LEU A 153 -5.20 -20.30 14.33
N ALA A 154 -4.12 -20.54 13.60
CA ALA A 154 -3.23 -21.67 13.85
C ALA A 154 -1.81 -21.38 13.35
N GLU A 155 -0.86 -22.09 13.91
CA GLU A 155 0.50 -22.22 13.42
C GLU A 155 0.85 -23.71 13.43
N LEU A 156 1.01 -24.29 12.24
CA LEU A 156 1.26 -25.71 12.02
C LEU A 156 2.59 -25.82 11.27
N ASP A 157 3.62 -26.27 11.94
CA ASP A 157 5.00 -26.26 11.44
C ASP A 157 5.41 -24.83 10.99
N ASN A 158 5.63 -24.64 9.70
CA ASN A 158 5.96 -23.36 9.10
C ASN A 158 4.76 -22.65 8.41
N ARG A 159 3.53 -23.13 8.65
CA ARG A 159 2.30 -22.58 8.05
C ARG A 159 1.52 -21.77 9.07
N ILE A 160 1.27 -20.54 8.76
CA ILE A 160 0.53 -19.62 9.59
C ILE A 160 -0.80 -19.33 8.93
N HIS A 161 -1.87 -19.57 9.66
CA HIS A 161 -3.24 -19.38 9.23
C HIS A 161 -3.83 -18.18 9.98
N ARG A 162 -4.40 -17.22 9.24
CA ARG A 162 -5.02 -16.02 9.79
C ARG A 162 -6.39 -15.81 9.19
N LEU A 163 -7.27 -15.19 9.96
CA LEU A 163 -8.61 -14.80 9.55
C LEU A 163 -8.82 -13.34 9.90
N ASN A 164 -9.23 -12.55 8.92
CA ASN A 164 -9.65 -11.16 9.10
C ASN A 164 -11.15 -11.06 8.85
N ILE A 165 -11.82 -10.24 9.66
CA ILE A 165 -13.24 -9.93 9.54
C ILE A 165 -13.34 -8.40 9.48
N GLY A 166 -14.00 -7.89 8.48
CA GLY A 166 -14.08 -6.45 8.30
C GLY A 166 -15.27 -6.01 7.46
N PHE A 167 -15.30 -4.72 7.25
CA PHE A 167 -16.25 -4.08 6.37
C PHE A 167 -15.60 -2.92 5.62
N THR A 168 -16.16 -2.60 4.46
CA THR A 168 -15.79 -1.47 3.63
C THR A 168 -17.04 -0.65 3.36
N LEU A 169 -16.96 0.66 3.54
CA LEU A 169 -17.91 1.64 3.03
C LEU A 169 -17.24 2.31 1.84
N ASN A 170 -17.86 2.25 0.67
CA ASN A 170 -17.29 2.79 -0.57
C ASN A 170 -18.37 3.50 -1.36
N ASP A 171 -18.38 4.80 -1.24
CA ASP A 171 -19.35 5.69 -1.86
C ASP A 171 -18.64 6.63 -2.85
N THR A 172 -19.07 6.60 -4.10
CA THR A 172 -18.53 7.43 -5.18
C THR A 172 -19.68 8.19 -5.85
N ASN A 173 -19.61 9.52 -5.79
CA ASN A 173 -20.60 10.42 -6.35
C ASN A 173 -19.98 11.29 -7.44
N PHE A 174 -20.79 11.65 -8.44
CA PHE A 174 -20.37 12.50 -9.54
C PHE A 174 -21.24 13.75 -9.60
N GLN A 175 -20.58 14.91 -9.78
CA GLN A 175 -21.26 16.21 -9.82
C GLN A 175 -20.92 16.98 -11.10
N GLN A 176 -21.89 17.75 -11.58
CA GLN A 176 -21.66 18.63 -12.72
C GLN A 176 -20.82 19.84 -12.31
N THR A 177 -19.94 20.25 -13.21
CA THR A 177 -19.27 21.56 -13.20
C THR A 177 -19.89 22.44 -14.28
N ASP A 178 -19.45 23.69 -14.36
CA ASP A 178 -19.88 24.61 -15.44
C ASP A 178 -19.45 24.14 -16.84
N PHE A 179 -18.49 23.21 -16.93
CA PHE A 179 -17.95 22.65 -18.18
C PHE A 179 -18.40 21.21 -18.46
N THR A 180 -19.37 20.70 -17.71
CA THR A 180 -19.92 19.35 -17.97
C THR A 180 -20.82 19.36 -19.18
N VAL A 181 -20.39 18.62 -20.22
CA VAL A 181 -21.10 18.54 -21.50
C VAL A 181 -21.84 17.19 -21.65
N PHE A 182 -21.24 16.09 -21.17
CA PHE A 182 -21.78 14.75 -21.30
C PHE A 182 -22.57 14.30 -20.07
N ALA A 183 -23.34 13.23 -20.20
CA ALA A 183 -24.01 12.63 -19.07
C ALA A 183 -22.96 12.11 -18.05
N LEU A 184 -23.20 12.42 -16.77
CA LEU A 184 -22.34 11.93 -15.70
C LEU A 184 -22.36 10.40 -15.59
N PRO A 185 -21.27 9.78 -15.17
CA PRO A 185 -21.31 8.42 -14.67
C PRO A 185 -22.33 8.30 -13.54
N PRO A 186 -23.00 7.15 -13.37
CA PRO A 186 -23.91 6.95 -12.26
C PRO A 186 -23.14 6.91 -10.92
N ASP A 187 -23.69 7.52 -9.89
CA ASP A 187 -23.23 7.35 -8.52
C ASP A 187 -23.21 5.87 -8.17
N ARG A 188 -22.28 5.48 -7.28
CA ARG A 188 -22.08 4.07 -6.96
C ARG A 188 -21.66 3.87 -5.52
N ASN A 189 -22.41 3.05 -4.78
CA ASN A 189 -22.05 2.58 -3.47
C ASN A 189 -21.81 1.06 -3.48
N LEU A 190 -20.57 0.65 -3.16
CA LEU A 190 -20.13 -0.75 -3.10
C LEU A 190 -19.77 -1.19 -1.68
N SER A 191 -20.54 -0.73 -0.70
CA SER A 191 -20.29 -1.06 0.71
C SER A 191 -20.57 -2.53 1.00
N ALA A 192 -19.64 -3.18 1.71
CA ALA A 192 -19.66 -4.62 1.95
C ALA A 192 -19.14 -5.00 3.33
N ILE A 193 -19.63 -6.11 3.86
CA ILE A 193 -18.95 -6.88 4.91
C ILE A 193 -18.14 -8.00 4.26
N TRP A 194 -17.02 -8.36 4.84
CA TRP A 194 -16.15 -9.37 4.25
C TRP A 194 -15.41 -10.22 5.28
N LEU A 195 -15.02 -11.39 4.83
CA LEU A 195 -14.15 -12.33 5.51
C LEU A 195 -12.93 -12.60 4.64
N GLU A 196 -11.75 -12.59 5.25
CA GLU A 196 -10.50 -12.84 4.55
C GLU A 196 -9.68 -13.90 5.28
N TYR A 197 -9.29 -14.94 4.54
CA TYR A 197 -8.37 -15.96 5.01
C TYR A 197 -6.99 -15.70 4.41
N GLN A 198 -5.95 -15.83 5.25
CA GLN A 198 -4.55 -15.73 4.85
C GLN A 198 -3.79 -17.00 5.25
N LEU A 199 -3.03 -17.51 4.29
CA LEU A 199 -2.03 -18.57 4.50
C LEU A 199 -0.65 -18.01 4.21
N LEU A 200 0.25 -18.10 5.18
CA LEU A 200 1.65 -17.77 5.03
C LEU A 200 2.49 -19.02 5.33
N VAL A 201 3.21 -19.52 4.34
CA VAL A 201 4.24 -20.54 4.53
C VAL A 201 5.57 -19.83 4.77
N SER A 202 6.11 -19.96 5.97
CA SER A 202 7.32 -19.26 6.40
C SER A 202 8.57 -20.04 5.97
N ASP A 203 9.21 -19.59 4.88
CA ASP A 203 10.50 -20.07 4.38
C ASP A 203 11.37 -18.86 4.03
N TYR A 204 11.82 -18.14 5.08
CA TYR A 204 12.59 -16.90 4.90
C TYR A 204 14.08 -17.20 4.69
N ARG A 205 14.66 -16.50 3.70
CA ARG A 205 16.10 -16.48 3.44
C ARG A 205 16.60 -15.07 3.36
N LYS A 206 17.80 -14.85 3.91
CA LYS A 206 18.52 -13.60 3.76
C LYS A 206 19.15 -13.57 2.38
N LEU A 207 18.65 -12.67 1.54
CA LEU A 207 19.15 -12.43 0.19
C LEU A 207 19.60 -10.98 0.08
N PHE A 208 20.37 -10.67 -0.93
CA PHE A 208 20.91 -9.35 -1.15
C PHE A 208 20.45 -8.84 -2.52
N ASN A 209 20.05 -7.55 -2.62
CA ASN A 209 19.65 -6.92 -3.89
C ASN A 209 18.52 -7.66 -4.64
N ILE A 210 17.47 -8.06 -3.97
CA ILE A 210 16.29 -8.66 -4.62
C ILE A 210 15.28 -7.57 -4.99
N ASN A 211 14.74 -6.85 -4.00
CA ASN A 211 13.78 -5.76 -4.22
C ASN A 211 14.41 -4.38 -3.97
N GLN A 212 15.40 -4.32 -3.08
CA GLN A 212 16.07 -3.08 -2.70
C GLN A 212 17.55 -3.16 -3.04
N PHE A 213 18.06 -2.06 -3.61
CA PHE A 213 19.47 -1.98 -3.96
C PHE A 213 20.34 -1.79 -2.72
N ASN A 214 21.46 -2.52 -2.67
CA ASN A 214 22.50 -2.46 -1.62
C ASN A 214 21.99 -2.78 -0.20
N ARG A 215 21.00 -3.68 -0.09
CA ARG A 215 20.44 -4.14 1.19
C ARG A 215 20.32 -5.65 1.26
N VAL A 216 20.48 -6.16 2.50
CA VAL A 216 20.10 -7.54 2.84
C VAL A 216 18.62 -7.53 3.18
N GLU A 217 17.87 -8.43 2.58
CA GLU A 217 16.42 -8.57 2.73
C GLU A 217 16.07 -9.99 3.18
N ASP A 218 15.10 -10.10 4.06
CA ASP A 218 14.48 -11.38 4.40
C ASP A 218 13.37 -11.69 3.39
N ILE A 219 13.70 -12.52 2.39
CA ILE A 219 12.77 -12.91 1.32
C ILE A 219 12.09 -14.22 1.69
N ASN A 220 10.76 -14.23 1.66
CA ASN A 220 9.99 -15.45 1.86
C ASN A 220 9.93 -16.25 0.55
N LEU A 221 10.48 -17.47 0.57
CA LEU A 221 10.40 -18.43 -0.54
C LEU A 221 9.13 -19.30 -0.45
N GLY A 222 8.39 -19.24 0.66
CA GLY A 222 7.16 -20.00 0.85
C GLY A 222 5.97 -19.43 0.09
N TRP A 223 4.89 -20.16 0.06
CA TRP A 223 3.61 -19.71 -0.48
C TRP A 223 2.97 -18.67 0.42
N GLN A 224 2.37 -17.67 -0.21
CA GLN A 224 1.50 -16.69 0.43
C GLN A 224 0.17 -16.68 -0.34
N ALA A 225 -0.92 -16.92 0.35
CA ALA A 225 -2.25 -16.90 -0.24
C ALA A 225 -3.18 -16.03 0.59
N ARG A 226 -4.02 -15.26 -0.08
CA ARG A 226 -5.07 -14.42 0.51
C ARG A 226 -6.36 -14.63 -0.27
N LEU A 227 -7.44 -14.88 0.44
CA LEU A 227 -8.77 -15.05 -0.14
C LEU A 227 -9.76 -14.24 0.66
N ARG A 228 -10.30 -13.18 0.06
CA ARG A 228 -11.35 -12.32 0.63
C ARG A 228 -12.66 -12.56 -0.10
N LEU A 229 -13.71 -12.84 0.64
CA LEU A 229 -15.06 -12.93 0.16
C LEU A 229 -15.90 -11.86 0.87
N GLY A 230 -16.52 -10.98 0.10
CA GLY A 230 -17.37 -9.90 0.59
C GLY A 230 -18.80 -10.02 0.08
N ARG A 231 -19.72 -9.54 0.89
CA ARG A 231 -21.14 -9.43 0.57
C ARG A 231 -21.55 -7.97 0.63
N LEU A 232 -21.99 -7.42 -0.50
CA LEU A 232 -22.57 -6.09 -0.58
C LEU A 232 -23.95 -6.11 0.08
N GLN A 233 -24.23 -5.09 0.90
CA GLN A 233 -25.44 -5.05 1.73
C GLN A 233 -26.07 -3.66 1.71
N ALA A 234 -27.37 -3.61 1.43
CA ALA A 234 -28.15 -2.37 1.37
C ALA A 234 -28.15 -1.62 2.73
N TRP A 235 -28.12 -2.32 3.86
CA TRP A 235 -28.04 -1.67 5.18
C TRP A 235 -26.70 -0.96 5.47
N LEU A 236 -25.66 -1.23 4.68
CA LEU A 236 -24.40 -0.48 4.67
C LEU A 236 -24.42 0.66 3.64
N GLY A 237 -25.51 0.81 2.90
CA GLY A 237 -25.64 1.81 1.86
C GLY A 237 -25.39 1.30 0.45
N ALA A 238 -25.04 0.03 0.22
CA ALA A 238 -24.80 -0.51 -1.10
C ALA A 238 -26.05 -0.37 -2.00
N ASP A 239 -25.85 0.12 -3.22
CA ASP A 239 -26.93 0.33 -4.18
C ASP A 239 -27.55 -1.00 -4.64
N ASP A 240 -26.73 -2.04 -4.70
CA ASP A 240 -27.16 -3.37 -5.12
C ASP A 240 -26.57 -4.45 -4.21
N SER A 241 -27.31 -5.55 -4.07
CA SER A 241 -26.82 -6.73 -3.36
C SER A 241 -25.95 -7.56 -4.28
N GLY A 242 -24.77 -7.92 -3.82
CA GLY A 242 -23.84 -8.68 -4.64
C GLY A 242 -22.76 -9.38 -3.85
N TRP A 243 -21.84 -10.00 -4.54
CA TRP A 243 -20.67 -10.65 -3.99
C TRP A 243 -19.40 -10.04 -4.57
N GLN A 244 -18.37 -9.94 -3.76
CA GLN A 244 -17.03 -9.60 -4.21
C GLN A 244 -16.06 -10.68 -3.77
N LEU A 245 -15.10 -10.97 -4.64
CA LEU A 245 -14.01 -11.90 -4.40
C LEU A 245 -12.68 -11.20 -4.72
N ASP A 246 -11.70 -11.34 -3.83
CA ASP A 246 -10.32 -10.96 -4.09
C ASP A 246 -9.44 -12.13 -3.64
N ALA A 247 -8.76 -12.75 -4.58
CA ALA A 247 -7.86 -13.87 -4.34
C ALA A 247 -6.46 -13.53 -4.84
N GLU A 248 -5.48 -13.72 -3.98
CA GLU A 248 -4.07 -13.45 -4.29
C GLU A 248 -3.21 -14.64 -3.92
N LEU A 249 -2.28 -14.97 -4.80
CA LEU A 249 -1.31 -16.04 -4.60
C LEU A 249 0.07 -15.56 -5.00
N ALA A 250 1.01 -15.62 -4.06
CA ALA A 250 2.38 -15.24 -4.30
C ALA A 250 3.35 -16.35 -3.89
N LYS A 251 4.45 -16.43 -4.62
CA LYS A 251 5.55 -17.35 -4.31
C LYS A 251 6.86 -16.84 -4.94
N THR A 252 7.96 -17.09 -4.22
CA THR A 252 9.30 -16.95 -4.78
C THR A 252 9.91 -18.33 -4.97
N TRP A 253 10.36 -18.63 -6.19
CA TRP A 253 11.13 -19.82 -6.51
C TRP A 253 12.60 -19.48 -6.62
N GLN A 254 13.44 -20.20 -5.93
CA GLN A 254 14.87 -20.17 -6.18
C GLN A 254 15.19 -21.18 -7.30
N LEU A 255 15.51 -20.69 -8.51
CA LEU A 255 15.82 -21.53 -9.67
C LEU A 255 17.24 -22.11 -9.59
N ASN A 256 18.17 -21.30 -9.09
CA ASN A 256 19.53 -21.70 -8.76
C ASN A 256 20.09 -20.78 -7.67
N ARG A 257 21.41 -20.86 -7.38
CA ARG A 257 22.02 -20.09 -6.29
C ARG A 257 21.77 -18.57 -6.41
N ASP A 258 21.82 -18.06 -7.62
CA ASP A 258 21.83 -16.61 -7.90
C ASP A 258 20.61 -16.12 -8.70
N THR A 259 19.63 -17.02 -8.96
CA THR A 259 18.46 -16.70 -9.78
C THR A 259 17.17 -17.02 -9.05
N PHE A 260 16.30 -16.04 -8.98
CA PHE A 260 15.00 -16.10 -8.31
C PHE A 260 13.90 -15.72 -9.27
N LEU A 261 12.79 -16.44 -9.24
CA LEU A 261 11.55 -16.09 -9.92
C LEU A 261 10.50 -15.76 -8.87
N LEU A 262 10.02 -14.52 -8.86
CA LEU A 262 8.95 -14.06 -8.01
C LEU A 262 7.67 -14.02 -8.85
N GLY A 263 6.63 -14.70 -8.37
CA GLY A 263 5.32 -14.72 -9.02
C GLY A 263 4.26 -14.18 -8.07
N ASN A 264 3.38 -13.34 -8.60
CA ASN A 264 2.16 -12.87 -7.95
C ASN A 264 1.01 -12.95 -8.95
N SER A 265 -0.08 -13.59 -8.53
CA SER A 265 -1.31 -13.70 -9.32
C SER A 265 -2.47 -13.21 -8.47
N ARG A 266 -3.29 -12.35 -9.03
CA ARG A 266 -4.48 -11.80 -8.37
C ARG A 266 -5.70 -11.95 -9.26
N TYR A 267 -6.78 -12.43 -8.67
CA TYR A 267 -8.10 -12.48 -9.29
C TYR A 267 -9.09 -11.69 -8.46
N GLN A 268 -9.78 -10.78 -9.11
CA GLN A 268 -10.83 -9.96 -8.51
C GLN A 268 -12.12 -10.16 -9.28
N ALA A 269 -13.22 -10.30 -8.57
CA ALA A 269 -14.53 -10.40 -9.17
C ALA A 269 -15.57 -9.64 -8.35
N LEU A 270 -16.51 -9.01 -9.06
CA LEU A 270 -17.69 -8.34 -8.52
C LEU A 270 -18.90 -8.86 -9.27
N TRP A 271 -19.83 -9.46 -8.54
CA TRP A 271 -21.08 -10.00 -9.06
C TRP A 271 -22.25 -9.19 -8.47
N LEU A 272 -22.91 -8.41 -9.32
CA LEU A 272 -24.11 -7.63 -9.01
C LEU A 272 -25.29 -8.17 -9.81
N SER A 273 -26.52 -7.76 -9.47
CA SER A 273 -27.73 -8.23 -10.16
C SER A 273 -27.78 -7.91 -11.66
N GLY A 274 -27.14 -6.83 -12.08
CA GLY A 274 -27.12 -6.37 -13.48
C GLY A 274 -25.74 -6.35 -14.15
N THR A 275 -24.64 -6.54 -13.39
CA THR A 275 -23.29 -6.37 -13.91
C THR A 275 -22.31 -7.32 -13.23
N ASN A 276 -21.50 -7.98 -14.04
CA ASN A 276 -20.39 -8.81 -13.54
C ASN A 276 -19.08 -8.26 -14.07
N GLN A 277 -18.14 -8.01 -13.16
CA GLN A 277 -16.80 -7.58 -13.50
C GLN A 277 -15.79 -8.59 -12.98
N GLN A 278 -14.80 -8.91 -13.78
CA GLN A 278 -13.72 -9.83 -13.41
C GLN A 278 -12.41 -9.27 -13.93
N LEU A 279 -11.39 -9.32 -13.10
CA LEU A 279 -10.04 -8.92 -13.46
C LEU A 279 -9.06 -9.99 -12.98
N PHE A 280 -8.23 -10.46 -13.87
CA PHE A 280 -7.10 -11.31 -13.55
C PHE A 280 -5.81 -10.56 -13.89
N SER A 281 -4.93 -10.44 -12.92
CA SER A 281 -3.60 -9.87 -13.10
C SER A 281 -2.53 -10.88 -12.67
N ASN A 282 -1.42 -10.88 -13.39
CA ASN A 282 -0.32 -11.77 -13.11
C ASN A 282 0.99 -11.03 -13.32
N GLN A 283 1.91 -11.13 -12.35
CA GLN A 283 3.22 -10.53 -12.44
C GLN A 283 4.28 -11.59 -12.20
N LEU A 284 5.24 -11.67 -13.09
CA LEU A 284 6.43 -12.52 -12.98
C LEU A 284 7.67 -11.62 -13.02
N GLN A 285 8.51 -11.76 -12.00
CA GLN A 285 9.77 -11.03 -11.91
C GLN A 285 10.92 -12.03 -11.80
N LEU A 286 11.79 -12.03 -12.80
CA LEU A 286 13.05 -12.79 -12.77
C LEU A 286 14.16 -11.89 -12.27
N VAL A 287 14.84 -12.30 -11.21
CA VAL A 287 15.99 -11.60 -10.65
C VAL A 287 17.20 -12.51 -10.74
N HIS A 288 18.24 -12.05 -11.41
CA HIS A 288 19.54 -12.74 -11.47
C HIS A 288 20.63 -11.87 -10.83
N GLN A 289 21.26 -12.36 -9.77
CA GLN A 289 22.35 -11.70 -9.07
C GLN A 289 23.64 -11.89 -9.90
N LEU A 290 24.17 -10.81 -10.48
CA LEU A 290 25.40 -10.82 -11.28
C LEU A 290 26.64 -10.76 -10.40
N THR A 291 26.60 -9.92 -9.37
CA THR A 291 27.64 -9.73 -8.34
C THR A 291 26.99 -9.43 -7.00
N ASN A 292 27.79 -9.29 -5.95
CA ASN A 292 27.27 -8.85 -4.64
C ASN A 292 26.63 -7.46 -4.68
N ASN A 293 26.90 -6.63 -5.70
CA ASN A 293 26.43 -5.25 -5.79
C ASN A 293 25.61 -4.96 -7.07
N SER A 294 25.27 -5.97 -7.86
CA SER A 294 24.50 -5.79 -9.07
C SER A 294 23.57 -6.97 -9.35
N SER A 295 22.39 -6.66 -9.86
CA SER A 295 21.41 -7.65 -10.31
C SER A 295 20.80 -7.23 -11.64
N ALA A 296 20.39 -8.21 -12.45
CA ALA A 296 19.56 -8.01 -13.63
C ALA A 296 18.13 -8.42 -13.29
N VAL A 297 17.16 -7.59 -13.67
CA VAL A 297 15.73 -7.81 -13.38
C VAL A 297 14.95 -7.76 -14.68
N ALA A 298 14.10 -8.75 -14.91
CA ALA A 298 13.10 -8.76 -15.97
C ALA A 298 11.71 -8.91 -15.35
N ILE A 299 10.75 -8.09 -15.76
CA ILE A 299 9.38 -8.09 -15.27
C ILE A 299 8.43 -8.31 -16.45
N ILE A 300 7.44 -9.17 -16.24
CA ILE A 300 6.34 -9.44 -17.18
C ILE A 300 5.06 -9.27 -16.37
N ASN A 301 4.15 -8.44 -16.85
CA ASN A 301 2.84 -8.17 -16.28
C ASN A 301 1.74 -8.71 -17.18
#